data_6dc2853125c2153c511066340d08c068
#
_entry.id   6dc2853125c2153c511066340d08c068
#
_cell.length_a   1.000
_cell.length_b   1.000
_cell.length_c   1.000
_cell.angle_alpha   90.00
_cell.angle_beta   90.00
_cell.angle_gamma   90.00
#
_symmetry.space_group_name_H-M   'P 1'
#
loop_
_entity.id
_entity.type
_entity.pdbx_description
1 polymer ?
#
loop_
_entity_poly.entity_id
_entity_poly.type
_entity_poly.pdbx_seq_one_letter_code
_entity_poly.pdbx_strand_id
1 'polypeptide(L)' 'MELDLRTMPPFERHIKIFEIWDTLKPGKTMRIINDHDPKPLHYQFEIELPDTYIWNYRENGPKDWVVDITRK' A
#
# COMPACT_ATOMS: atom_id res chain seq x y z
N MET A 1 -0.55 -5.24 -10.13
CA MET A 1 0.33 -4.05 -10.11
C MET A 1 1.26 -4.14 -8.90
N GLU A 2 2.54 -4.01 -9.10
CA GLU A 2 3.52 -4.12 -8.03
C GLU A 2 4.33 -2.82 -7.93
N LEU A 3 4.51 -2.31 -6.71
CA LEU A 3 5.25 -1.10 -6.44
C LEU A 3 6.30 -1.36 -5.35
N ASP A 4 7.56 -1.34 -5.73
CA ASP A 4 8.67 -1.49 -4.79
C ASP A 4 9.05 -0.12 -4.22
N LEU A 5 8.78 0.08 -2.93
CA LEU A 5 9.02 1.33 -2.23
C LEU A 5 10.41 1.41 -1.60
N ARG A 6 11.13 0.28 -1.54
CA ARG A 6 12.38 0.20 -0.77
C ARG A 6 13.48 1.11 -1.30
N THR A 7 13.45 1.42 -2.60
CA THR A 7 14.43 2.29 -3.25
C THR A 7 13.96 3.75 -3.36
N MET A 8 12.74 4.05 -2.93
CA MET A 8 12.19 5.39 -2.99
C MET A 8 12.43 6.16 -1.69
N PRO A 9 12.67 7.47 -1.75
CA PRO A 9 12.71 8.30 -0.54
C PRO A 9 11.39 8.19 0.23
N PRO A 10 11.44 8.09 1.57
CA PRO A 10 10.22 7.88 2.37
C PRO A 10 9.10 8.90 2.12
N PHE A 11 9.45 10.18 1.93
CA PHE A 11 8.45 11.22 1.72
C PHE A 11 7.74 11.14 0.37
N GLU A 12 8.28 10.39 -0.60
CA GLU A 12 7.65 10.18 -1.91
C GLU A 12 6.75 8.94 -1.94
N ARG A 13 6.92 8.02 -0.99
CA ARG A 13 6.23 6.72 -1.01
C ARG A 13 4.72 6.86 -0.93
N HIS A 14 4.21 7.64 0.02
CA HIS A 14 2.77 7.83 0.19
C HIS A 14 2.15 8.53 -1.01
N ILE A 15 2.82 9.54 -1.55
CA ILE A 15 2.36 10.26 -2.74
C ILE A 15 2.19 9.28 -3.90
N LYS A 16 3.19 8.44 -4.14
CA LYS A 16 3.17 7.48 -5.24
C LYS A 16 2.07 6.43 -5.06
N ILE A 17 1.90 5.94 -3.84
CA ILE A 17 0.86 4.96 -3.53
C ILE A 17 -0.52 5.52 -3.86
N PHE A 18 -0.82 6.75 -3.43
CA PHE A 18 -2.13 7.35 -3.67
C PHE A 18 -2.34 7.74 -5.13
N GLU A 19 -1.30 8.13 -5.85
CA GLU A 19 -1.39 8.33 -7.30
C GLU A 19 -1.86 7.06 -8.00
N ILE A 20 -1.25 5.92 -7.66
CA ILE A 20 -1.61 4.63 -8.25
C ILE A 20 -3.01 4.20 -7.81
N TRP A 21 -3.32 4.37 -6.51
CA TRP A 21 -4.63 4.05 -5.98
C TRP A 21 -5.76 4.78 -6.71
N ASP A 22 -5.56 6.04 -7.03
CA ASP A 22 -6.55 6.85 -7.73
C ASP A 22 -6.86 6.33 -9.13
N THR A 23 -5.92 5.61 -9.74
CA THR A 23 -6.12 5.01 -11.06
C THR A 23 -6.55 3.55 -11.00
N LEU A 24 -6.51 2.93 -9.82
CA LEU A 24 -6.80 1.51 -9.65
C LEU A 24 -8.31 1.27 -9.73
N LYS A 25 -8.72 0.38 -10.61
CA LYS A 25 -10.15 0.05 -10.79
C LYS A 25 -10.65 -0.91 -9.71
N PRO A 26 -11.95 -0.89 -9.39
CA PRO A 26 -12.54 -1.86 -8.47
C PRO A 26 -12.21 -3.30 -8.86
N GLY A 27 -11.89 -4.10 -7.85
CA GLY A 27 -11.49 -5.50 -8.05
C GLY A 27 -10.01 -5.69 -8.35
N LYS A 28 -9.27 -4.62 -8.61
CA LYS A 28 -7.84 -4.70 -8.89
C LYS A 28 -7.03 -4.53 -7.62
N THR A 29 -5.82 -5.08 -7.63
CA THR A 29 -4.91 -5.11 -6.48
C THR A 29 -3.60 -4.43 -6.82
N MET A 30 -3.11 -3.58 -5.91
CA MET A 30 -1.74 -3.12 -5.93
C MET A 30 -0.96 -3.83 -4.83
N ARG A 31 0.22 -4.32 -5.17
CA ARG A 31 1.14 -4.91 -4.20
C ARG A 31 2.24 -3.92 -3.89
N ILE A 32 2.39 -3.57 -2.62
CA ILE A 32 3.49 -2.72 -2.18
C ILE A 32 4.54 -3.57 -1.46
N ILE A 33 5.82 -3.23 -1.70
CA ILE A 33 6.95 -3.85 -1.03
C ILE A 33 7.66 -2.74 -0.27
N ASN A 34 7.75 -2.90 1.06
CA ASN A 34 8.32 -1.89 1.95
C ASN A 34 9.42 -2.50 2.81
N ASP A 35 10.23 -1.65 3.42
CA ASP A 35 11.33 -2.05 4.31
C ASP A 35 10.95 -1.95 5.80
N HIS A 36 9.72 -1.60 6.10
CA HIS A 36 9.17 -1.57 7.47
C HIS A 36 7.65 -1.74 7.40
N ASP A 37 7.02 -1.99 8.56
CA ASP A 37 5.57 -2.18 8.63
C ASP A 37 4.84 -0.90 8.20
N PRO A 38 4.03 -0.95 7.14
CA PRO A 38 3.31 0.22 6.64
C PRO A 38 2.06 0.56 7.47
N LYS A 39 2.14 0.52 8.80
CA LYS A 39 1.03 0.87 9.69
C LYS A 39 0.53 2.30 9.49
N PRO A 40 1.39 3.32 9.41
CA PRO A 40 0.91 4.68 9.18
C PRO A 40 0.10 4.82 7.89
N LEU A 41 0.51 4.11 6.86
CA LEU A 41 -0.22 4.09 5.59
C LEU A 41 -1.58 3.41 5.77
N HIS A 42 -1.64 2.31 6.50
CA HIS A 42 -2.89 1.60 6.77
C HIS A 42 -3.87 2.49 7.55
N TYR A 43 -3.39 3.21 8.54
CA TYR A 43 -4.21 4.18 9.26
C TYR A 43 -4.75 5.27 8.34
N GLN A 44 -3.92 5.75 7.43
CA GLN A 44 -4.36 6.77 6.48
C GLN A 44 -5.48 6.24 5.58
N PHE A 45 -5.37 5.00 5.12
CA PHE A 45 -6.43 4.34 4.35
C PHE A 45 -7.72 4.23 5.18
N GLU A 46 -7.62 3.85 6.45
CA GLU A 46 -8.80 3.72 7.32
C GLU A 46 -9.51 5.05 7.54
N ILE A 47 -8.76 6.13 7.69
CA ILE A 47 -9.31 7.46 7.96
C ILE A 47 -9.89 8.09 6.70
N GLU A 48 -9.15 8.03 5.59
CA GLU A 48 -9.51 8.75 4.37
C GLU A 48 -10.35 7.94 3.39
N LEU A 49 -10.23 6.62 3.43
CA LEU A 49 -10.84 5.71 2.45
C LEU A 49 -11.58 4.54 3.14
N PRO A 50 -12.37 4.78 4.17
CA PRO A 50 -13.01 3.68 4.90
C PRO A 50 -13.88 2.83 3.97
N ASP A 51 -13.83 1.51 4.18
CA ASP A 51 -14.63 0.51 3.45
C ASP A 51 -14.40 0.47 1.93
N THR A 52 -13.31 1.05 1.43
CA THR A 52 -13.01 1.06 -0.02
C THR A 52 -11.92 0.08 -0.41
N TYR A 53 -11.29 -0.58 0.56
CA TYR A 53 -10.10 -1.41 0.32
C TYR A 53 -10.12 -2.69 1.14
N ILE A 54 -9.30 -3.66 0.69
CA ILE A 54 -8.97 -4.86 1.45
C ILE A 54 -7.46 -4.85 1.64
N TRP A 55 -7.00 -4.89 2.88
CA TRP A 55 -5.59 -4.84 3.25
C TRP A 55 -5.13 -6.25 3.64
N ASN A 56 -4.18 -6.79 2.91
CA ASN A 56 -3.74 -8.17 3.12
C ASN A 56 -2.20 -8.26 3.16
N TYR A 57 -1.66 -8.54 4.35
CA TYR A 57 -0.23 -8.78 4.50
C TYR A 57 0.15 -10.10 3.82
N ARG A 58 1.12 -10.04 2.92
CA ARG A 58 1.73 -11.22 2.29
C ARG A 58 3.02 -11.63 2.97
N GLU A 59 3.77 -10.64 3.46
CA GLU A 59 5.02 -10.87 4.19
C GLU A 59 5.09 -9.85 5.33
N ASN A 60 5.41 -10.33 6.54
CA ASN A 60 5.40 -9.53 7.77
C ASN A 60 6.80 -9.29 8.32
N GLY A 61 7.75 -8.96 7.47
CA GLY A 61 9.10 -8.70 7.89
C GLY A 61 9.85 -9.95 8.32
N PRO A 62 10.91 -9.80 9.09
CA PRO A 62 11.40 -8.53 9.67
C PRO A 62 12.06 -7.57 8.67
N LYS A 63 12.53 -8.08 7.53
CA LYS A 63 13.25 -7.26 6.56
C LYS A 63 12.32 -6.59 5.56
N ASP A 64 11.50 -7.39 4.89
CA ASP A 64 10.58 -6.91 3.88
C ASP A 64 9.14 -7.07 4.33
N TRP A 65 8.33 -6.08 3.99
CA TRP A 65 6.91 -6.05 4.29
C TRP A 65 6.14 -5.94 2.97
N VAL A 66 5.37 -6.97 2.66
CA VAL A 66 4.61 -7.03 1.40
C VAL A 66 3.13 -7.01 1.72
N VAL A 67 2.41 -6.07 1.13
CA VAL A 67 0.98 -5.90 1.34
C VAL A 67 0.26 -5.83 0.01
N ASP A 68 -0.81 -6.59 -0.13
CA ASP A 68 -1.74 -6.48 -1.23
C ASP A 68 -2.91 -5.60 -0.80
N ILE A 69 -3.13 -4.50 -1.51
CA ILE A 69 -4.23 -3.58 -1.27
C ILE A 69 -5.17 -3.69 -2.46
N THR A 70 -6.35 -4.25 -2.23
CA THR A 70 -7.35 -4.46 -3.26
C THR A 70 -8.42 -3.38 -3.16
N ARG A 71 -8.78 -2.79 -4.30
CA ARG A 71 -9.88 -1.83 -4.36
C ARG A 71 -11.21 -2.57 -4.47
N LYS A 72 -12.13 -2.25 -3.56
CA LYS A 72 -13.48 -2.81 -3.59
C LYS A 72 -14.33 -2.22 -4.71
#